data_e3ef99a1e892488ea7ec65e9c954cf33
#
_entry.id   e3ef99a1e892488ea7ec65e9c954cf33
#
_cell.length_a   1.000
_cell.length_b   1.000
_cell.length_c   1.000
_cell.angle_alpha   90.00
_cell.angle_beta   90.00
_cell.angle_gamma   90.00
#
_symmetry.space_group_name_H-M   'P 1'
#
loop_
_entity.id
_entity.type
_entity.pdbx_description
1 polymer ?
#
loop_
_entity_poly.entity_id
_entity_poly.type
_entity_poly.pdbx_seq_one_letter_code
_entity_poly.pdbx_strand_id
1 'polypeptide(L)'
;MRATPGQRDALLAILLDGTEAMPGCLSYVIAQDPVEADAIWITEVWTDAASHTASLSLPAVQQAIAKARPLIAEFDHHIETMPVG
;
A
#
# COMPACT_ATOMS: atom_id res chain seq x y z
N MET A 1 0.69 7.45 2.37
CA MET A 1 -0.59 7.68 3.07
C MET A 1 -0.34 8.00 4.54
N ARG A 2 -1.33 8.52 5.19
CA ARG A 2 -1.26 8.86 6.60
C ARG A 2 -2.35 8.12 7.36
N ALA A 3 -1.96 7.43 8.45
CA ALA A 3 -2.91 6.77 9.34
C ALA A 3 -3.60 7.80 10.25
N THR A 4 -4.77 7.43 10.76
CA THR A 4 -5.36 8.19 11.87
C THR A 4 -4.39 8.16 13.07
N PRO A 5 -4.39 9.20 13.93
CA PRO A 5 -3.39 9.29 15.00
C PRO A 5 -3.29 8.03 15.86
N GLY A 6 -2.06 7.51 15.98
CA GLY A 6 -1.75 6.33 16.78
C GLY A 6 -2.10 4.98 16.13
N GLN A 7 -2.61 4.96 14.88
CA GLN A 7 -3.06 3.74 14.22
C GLN A 7 -2.09 3.20 13.16
N ARG A 8 -0.90 3.78 13.03
CA ARG A 8 0.06 3.35 12.00
C ARG A 8 0.42 1.87 12.09
N ASP A 9 0.69 1.37 13.29
CA ASP A 9 1.09 -0.04 13.46
C ASP A 9 -0.04 -1.00 13.08
N ALA A 10 -1.27 -0.68 13.45
CA ALA A 10 -2.43 -1.47 13.05
C ALA A 10 -2.64 -1.46 11.53
N LEU A 11 -2.48 -0.30 10.90
CA LEU A 11 -2.57 -0.17 9.45
C LEU A 11 -1.46 -0.93 8.74
N LEU A 12 -0.22 -0.86 9.24
CA LEU A 12 0.91 -1.61 8.69
C LEU A 12 0.66 -3.11 8.71
N ALA A 13 0.12 -3.64 9.80
CA ALA A 13 -0.19 -5.08 9.91
C ALA A 13 -1.20 -5.52 8.84
N ILE A 14 -2.23 -4.71 8.60
CA ILE A 14 -3.24 -4.99 7.56
C ILE A 14 -2.60 -4.98 6.17
N LEU A 15 -1.78 -3.98 5.86
CA LEU A 15 -1.12 -3.86 4.57
C LEU A 15 -0.14 -5.00 4.31
N LEU A 16 0.67 -5.37 5.30
CA LEU A 16 1.62 -6.47 5.18
C LEU A 16 0.91 -7.80 4.93
N ASP A 17 -0.19 -8.06 5.61
CA ASP A 17 -0.95 -9.29 5.44
C ASP A 17 -1.64 -9.36 4.06
N GLY A 18 -2.21 -8.27 3.60
CA GLY A 18 -3.02 -8.22 2.38
C GLY A 18 -2.24 -8.13 1.07
N THR A 19 -0.94 -7.84 1.10
CA THR A 19 -0.14 -7.57 -0.09
C THR A 19 0.98 -8.58 -0.34
N GLU A 20 0.94 -9.76 0.28
CA GLU A 20 2.00 -10.75 0.18
C GLU A 20 2.10 -11.44 -1.19
N ALA A 21 0.98 -11.67 -1.86
CA ALA A 21 0.94 -12.45 -3.09
C ALA A 21 0.08 -11.76 -4.15
N MET A 22 0.72 -10.90 -4.94
CA MET A 22 0.04 -10.17 -6.02
C MET A 22 0.73 -10.50 -7.35
N PRO A 23 0.02 -11.20 -8.28
CA PRO A 23 0.59 -11.53 -9.59
C PRO A 23 1.02 -10.29 -10.37
N GLY A 24 2.21 -10.34 -10.96
CA GLY A 24 2.77 -9.23 -11.72
C GLY A 24 3.42 -8.14 -10.86
N CYS A 25 3.39 -8.27 -9.55
CA CYS A 25 4.11 -7.37 -8.66
C CYS A 25 5.57 -7.80 -8.53
N LEU A 26 6.48 -6.95 -8.97
CA LEU A 26 7.92 -7.21 -8.89
C LEU A 26 8.52 -6.79 -7.56
N SER A 27 8.01 -5.72 -6.99
CA SER A 27 8.47 -5.20 -5.70
C SER A 27 7.34 -4.43 -5.03
N TYR A 28 7.19 -4.62 -3.74
CA TYR A 28 6.21 -3.91 -2.93
C TYR A 28 6.84 -3.62 -1.58
N VAL A 29 7.24 -2.38 -1.36
CA VAL A 29 7.93 -1.97 -0.14
C VAL A 29 7.03 -1.06 0.68
N ILE A 30 6.73 -1.49 1.90
CA ILE A 30 5.96 -0.71 2.86
C ILE A 30 6.96 -0.18 3.89
N ALA A 31 7.02 1.14 4.04
CA ALA A 31 7.99 1.80 4.90
C ALA A 31 7.32 2.83 5.81
N GLN A 32 7.90 2.99 6.99
CA GLN A 32 7.50 4.03 7.93
C GLN A 32 8.24 5.32 7.59
N ASP A 33 7.54 6.45 7.65
CA ASP A 33 8.21 7.74 7.61
C ASP A 33 9.07 7.88 8.88
N PRO A 34 10.35 8.30 8.75
CA PRO A 34 11.24 8.38 9.91
C PRO A 34 10.94 9.57 10.84
N VAL A 35 10.14 10.54 10.40
CA VAL A 35 9.83 11.76 11.14
C VAL A 35 8.34 11.82 11.51
N GLU A 36 7.45 11.61 10.53
CA GLU A 36 6.01 11.67 10.73
C GLU A 36 5.50 10.35 11.30
N ALA A 37 5.05 10.36 12.55
CA ALA A 37 4.68 9.16 13.30
C ALA A 37 3.51 8.37 12.69
N ASP A 38 2.63 9.01 11.93
CA ASP A 38 1.45 8.38 11.32
C ASP A 38 1.58 8.15 9.82
N ALA A 39 2.70 8.53 9.22
CA ALA A 39 2.89 8.43 7.77
C ALA A 39 3.52 7.09 7.35
N ILE A 40 3.03 6.58 6.23
CA ILE A 40 3.49 5.34 5.59
C ILE A 40 3.80 5.65 4.13
N TRP A 41 4.94 5.13 3.65
CA TRP A 41 5.34 5.19 2.25
C TRP A 41 5.25 3.81 1.64
N ILE A 42 4.61 3.70 0.49
CA ILE A 42 4.53 2.44 -0.26
C ILE A 42 5.12 2.67 -1.63
N THR A 43 6.13 1.86 -1.97
CA THR A 43 6.77 1.88 -3.28
C THR A 43 6.50 0.55 -3.97
N GLU A 44 5.88 0.60 -5.15
CA GLU A 44 5.46 -0.57 -5.90
C GLU A 44 6.10 -0.58 -7.28
N VAL A 45 6.51 -1.76 -7.73
CA VAL A 45 6.97 -1.98 -9.10
C VAL A 45 6.17 -3.15 -9.67
N TRP A 46 5.56 -2.93 -10.83
CA TRP A 46 4.70 -3.88 -11.52
C TRP A 46 5.23 -4.18 -12.92
N THR A 47 4.92 -5.38 -13.44
CA THR A 47 5.26 -5.74 -14.82
C THR A 47 4.57 -4.82 -15.84
N ASP A 48 3.35 -4.40 -15.53
CA ASP A 48 2.57 -3.46 -16.33
C ASP A 48 1.44 -2.85 -15.51
N ALA A 49 0.80 -1.83 -16.05
CA ALA A 49 -0.31 -1.16 -15.37
C ALA A 49 -1.54 -2.06 -15.22
N ALA A 50 -1.75 -3.00 -16.17
CA ALA A 50 -2.89 -3.93 -16.09
C ALA A 50 -2.77 -4.88 -14.89
N SER A 51 -1.56 -5.35 -14.58
CA SER A 51 -1.33 -6.19 -13.40
C SER A 51 -1.64 -5.45 -12.11
N HIS A 52 -1.24 -4.17 -12.01
CA HIS A 52 -1.58 -3.34 -10.85
C HIS A 52 -3.09 -3.19 -10.72
N THR A 53 -3.79 -2.85 -11.79
CA THR A 53 -5.25 -2.72 -11.79
C THR A 53 -5.93 -4.03 -11.38
N ALA A 54 -5.47 -5.16 -11.93
CA ALA A 54 -6.01 -6.47 -11.61
C ALA A 54 -5.82 -6.84 -10.13
N SER A 55 -4.74 -6.36 -9.49
CA SER A 55 -4.50 -6.63 -8.07
C SER A 55 -5.61 -6.10 -7.16
N LEU A 56 -6.27 -5.02 -7.57
CA LEU A 56 -7.35 -4.41 -6.81
C LEU A 56 -8.60 -5.29 -6.74
N SER A 57 -8.69 -6.32 -7.57
CA SER A 57 -9.77 -7.31 -7.58
C SER A 57 -9.45 -8.57 -6.79
N LEU A 58 -8.22 -8.72 -6.30
CA LEU A 58 -7.83 -9.88 -5.49
C LEU A 58 -8.57 -9.85 -4.14
N PRO A 59 -9.14 -10.99 -3.70
CA PRO A 59 -9.89 -11.04 -2.44
C PRO A 59 -9.10 -10.55 -1.24
N ALA A 60 -7.83 -10.95 -1.11
CA ALA A 60 -6.97 -10.52 0.00
C ALA A 60 -6.74 -9.00 -0.01
N VAL A 61 -6.56 -8.41 -1.20
CA VAL A 61 -6.38 -6.96 -1.35
C VAL A 61 -7.67 -6.22 -1.02
N GLN A 62 -8.82 -6.70 -1.49
CA GLN A 62 -10.12 -6.10 -1.18
C GLN A 62 -10.42 -6.14 0.32
N GLN A 63 -10.11 -7.26 0.98
CA GLN A 63 -10.27 -7.38 2.43
C GLN A 63 -9.35 -6.42 3.17
N ALA A 64 -8.11 -6.30 2.74
CA ALA A 64 -7.15 -5.35 3.32
C ALA A 64 -7.64 -3.91 3.18
N ILE A 65 -8.12 -3.53 2.00
CA ILE A 65 -8.66 -2.19 1.75
C ILE A 65 -9.85 -1.90 2.69
N ALA A 66 -10.77 -2.85 2.82
CA ALA A 66 -11.93 -2.69 3.68
C ALA A 66 -11.54 -2.48 5.15
N LYS A 67 -10.57 -3.25 5.63
CA LYS A 67 -10.05 -3.12 7.01
C LYS A 67 -9.22 -1.86 7.21
N ALA A 68 -8.48 -1.44 6.18
CA ALA A 68 -7.60 -0.29 6.26
C ALA A 68 -8.34 1.05 6.23
N ARG A 69 -9.45 1.14 5.49
CA ARG A 69 -10.19 2.40 5.31
C ARG A 69 -10.43 3.20 6.58
N PRO A 70 -10.96 2.63 7.68
CA PRO A 70 -11.21 3.40 8.90
C PRO A 70 -9.92 3.86 9.58
N LEU A 71 -8.77 3.31 9.22
CA LEU A 71 -7.47 3.67 9.79
C LEU A 71 -6.68 4.66 8.93
N ILE A 72 -7.17 5.00 7.74
CA ILE A 72 -6.50 5.95 6.82
C ILE A 72 -7.13 7.32 7.01
N ALA A 73 -6.30 8.32 7.39
CA ALA A 73 -6.72 9.69 7.50
C ALA A 73 -6.71 10.39 6.14
N GLU A 74 -5.64 10.19 5.36
CA GLU A 74 -5.52 10.80 4.03
C GLU A 74 -4.46 10.11 3.17
N PHE A 75 -4.57 10.33 1.85
CA PHE A 75 -3.53 9.98 0.88
C PHE A 75 -2.83 11.27 0.45
N ASP A 76 -1.61 11.50 0.98
CA ASP A 76 -0.88 12.74 0.73
C ASP A 76 -0.26 12.81 -0.66
N HIS A 77 0.23 11.68 -1.16
CA HIS A 77 0.96 11.59 -2.42
C HIS A 77 0.58 10.34 -3.20
N HIS A 78 0.46 10.49 -4.52
CA HIS A 78 0.33 9.38 -5.44
C HIS A 78 1.09 9.74 -6.71
N ILE A 79 2.22 9.08 -6.97
CA ILE A 79 3.10 9.35 -8.09
C ILE A 79 3.27 8.08 -8.90
N GLU A 80 3.01 8.15 -10.20
CA GLU A 80 3.28 7.05 -11.13
C GLU A 80 4.52 7.38 -11.95
N THR A 81 5.38 6.38 -12.10
CA THR A 81 6.61 6.51 -12.88
C THR A 81 6.77 5.32 -13.82
N MET A 82 7.69 5.45 -14.76
CA MET A 82 8.07 4.36 -15.67
C MET A 82 9.53 4.02 -15.43
N PRO A 83 9.84 2.85 -14.85
CA PRO A 83 11.22 2.45 -14.62
C PRO A 83 12.01 2.29 -15.94
N VAL A 84 13.26 2.68 -15.92
CA VAL A 84 14.18 2.51 -17.07
C VAL A 84 15.41 1.66 -16.71
N GLY A 85 15.47 1.16 -15.51
CA GLY A 85 16.57 0.31 -15.07
C GLY A 85 16.30 -0.37 -13.76
#